data_2a4165a303c495c68001b88368fa5b80
#
_entry.id   2a4165a303c495c68001b88368fa5b80
#
_cell.length_a   1.000
_cell.length_b   1.000
_cell.length_c   1.000
_cell.angle_alpha   90.00
_cell.angle_beta   90.00
_cell.angle_gamma   90.00
#
_symmetry.space_group_name_H-M   'P 1'
#
loop_
_entity.id
_entity.type
_entity.pdbx_description
1 polymer ?
#
loop_
_entity_poly.entity_id
_entity_poly.type
_entity_poly.pdbx_seq_one_letter_code
_entity_poly.pdbx_strand_id
1 'polypeptide(L)'
;MKAASKVAITALGSILLLGSSVNLAAEAASSHLTKQTTAKKTTNKAPNTEEKKFVESERKRVRELPKEPGDLYIMYYKYKNLNNGLEFEPFGKEFAFSTYEDYVKKASTLNGPILQQPSNLPEGYTFSKAVIENPRANVKSEIEKKFFDELRAEGKKSGKPVYTKRLDWKEPGGIRLEYTNGKDTLIFNQYTADEEFSKLKGFSYETPPTTGQPVNRYVFWYGTGKYYYSITTHSDMTKEQMTETLKAVVKK
;
A
#
# COMPACT_ATOMS: atom_id res chain seq x y z
N MET A 1 -2.08 -30.36 35.99
CA MET A 1 -0.96 -30.03 35.10
C MET A 1 -1.47 -30.03 33.67
N LYS A 2 -1.69 -28.87 33.07
CA LYS A 2 -2.04 -28.72 31.64
C LYS A 2 -1.06 -27.73 31.02
N ALA A 3 -0.33 -28.19 30.01
CA ALA A 3 0.71 -27.45 29.34
C ALA A 3 0.10 -26.32 28.46
N ALA A 4 0.61 -25.12 28.64
CA ALA A 4 0.28 -23.98 27.78
C ALA A 4 1.16 -24.02 26.53
N SER A 5 0.52 -24.14 25.39
CA SER A 5 1.19 -23.97 24.07
C SER A 5 1.59 -22.52 23.87
N LYS A 6 2.89 -22.28 23.78
CA LYS A 6 3.44 -20.99 23.32
C LYS A 6 3.44 -20.97 21.81
N VAL A 7 2.64 -20.10 21.21
CA VAL A 7 2.73 -19.76 19.79
C VAL A 7 3.81 -18.71 19.65
N ALA A 8 4.91 -19.07 19.01
CA ALA A 8 5.96 -18.16 18.63
C ALA A 8 5.58 -17.52 17.28
N ILE A 9 5.32 -16.22 17.27
CA ILE A 9 5.16 -15.44 16.05
C ILE A 9 6.56 -14.99 15.63
N THR A 10 7.01 -15.53 14.52
CA THR A 10 8.30 -15.19 13.91
C THR A 10 8.14 -13.91 13.10
N ALA A 11 8.83 -12.85 13.50
CA ALA A 11 8.94 -11.61 12.74
C ALA A 11 9.74 -11.86 11.45
N LEU A 12 9.16 -11.56 10.30
CA LEU A 12 9.85 -11.60 9.00
C LEU A 12 10.67 -10.33 8.82
N GLY A 13 11.95 -10.44 9.19
CA GLY A 13 12.97 -9.47 8.85
C GLY A 13 13.36 -9.55 7.39
N SER A 14 13.54 -8.38 6.78
CA SER A 14 14.06 -8.20 5.42
C SER A 14 15.45 -8.80 5.29
N ILE A 15 15.62 -9.81 4.44
CA ILE A 15 16.92 -10.38 4.08
C ILE A 15 17.29 -9.91 2.69
N LEU A 16 18.33 -9.07 2.63
CA LEU A 16 19.16 -8.86 1.45
C LEU A 16 20.02 -10.10 1.27
N LEU A 17 19.83 -10.84 0.18
CA LEU A 17 20.73 -11.91 -0.22
C LEU A 17 21.46 -11.54 -1.50
N LEU A 18 22.76 -11.31 -1.32
CA LEU A 18 23.79 -11.36 -2.35
C LEU A 18 24.10 -12.82 -2.66
N GLY A 19 24.36 -13.06 -3.94
CA GLY A 19 24.48 -14.31 -4.61
C GLY A 19 25.49 -15.33 -4.10
N SER A 20 25.31 -16.53 -4.57
CA SER A 20 26.34 -17.35 -5.20
C SER A 20 25.75 -18.68 -5.70
N SER A 21 26.16 -19.02 -6.90
CA SER A 21 25.88 -20.22 -7.66
C SER A 21 26.49 -21.47 -7.02
N VAL A 22 25.74 -22.56 -6.96
CA VAL A 22 26.32 -23.90 -6.90
C VAL A 22 25.52 -24.83 -7.80
N ASN A 23 26.15 -25.35 -8.83
CA ASN A 23 25.73 -26.47 -9.65
C ASN A 23 25.78 -27.76 -8.83
N LEU A 24 24.71 -28.55 -8.90
CA LEU A 24 24.75 -29.98 -8.59
C LEU A 24 23.87 -30.74 -9.57
N ALA A 25 24.53 -31.49 -10.44
CA ALA A 25 23.93 -32.47 -11.31
C ALA A 25 23.57 -33.73 -10.51
N ALA A 26 22.43 -34.32 -10.76
CA ALA A 26 22.15 -35.73 -10.52
C ALA A 26 21.15 -36.25 -11.56
N GLU A 27 21.64 -37.10 -12.44
CA GLU A 27 20.83 -37.93 -13.35
C GLU A 27 20.04 -38.99 -12.59
N ALA A 28 18.78 -39.21 -13.00
CA ALA A 28 18.22 -40.57 -13.08
C ALA A 28 17.01 -40.57 -14.01
N ALA A 29 17.07 -41.46 -14.98
CA ALA A 29 16.12 -41.68 -16.04
C ALA A 29 14.78 -42.26 -15.56
N SER A 30 13.67 -41.89 -16.19
CA SER A 30 12.69 -42.85 -16.71
C SER A 30 11.73 -42.14 -17.68
N SER A 31 11.62 -42.79 -18.84
CA SER A 31 10.76 -42.49 -19.98
C SER A 31 9.26 -42.53 -19.63
N HIS A 32 8.43 -41.59 -20.17
CA HIS A 32 7.32 -41.89 -21.07
C HIS A 32 6.52 -40.65 -21.51
N LEU A 33 6.33 -40.60 -22.78
CA LEU A 33 5.28 -39.95 -23.58
C LEU A 33 5.18 -38.43 -23.65
N THR A 34 5.77 -37.99 -24.71
CA THR A 34 5.64 -36.69 -25.39
C THR A 34 4.18 -36.33 -25.71
N LYS A 35 3.70 -35.23 -25.14
CA LYS A 35 2.77 -34.34 -25.83
C LYS A 35 3.45 -32.98 -25.90
N GLN A 36 4.02 -32.65 -27.06
CA GLN A 36 4.50 -31.31 -27.40
C GLN A 36 3.31 -30.37 -27.46
N THR A 37 3.05 -29.66 -26.34
CA THR A 37 2.41 -28.40 -26.37
C THR A 37 3.53 -27.37 -26.61
N THR A 38 3.62 -26.86 -27.83
CA THR A 38 4.47 -25.74 -28.20
C THR A 38 4.03 -24.51 -27.41
N ALA A 39 4.50 -24.38 -26.17
CA ALA A 39 4.46 -23.13 -25.44
C ALA A 39 5.32 -22.15 -26.24
N LYS A 40 4.67 -21.18 -26.88
CA LYS A 40 5.31 -20.05 -27.54
C LYS A 40 6.24 -19.40 -26.49
N LYS A 41 7.55 -19.67 -26.59
CA LYS A 41 8.59 -19.11 -25.78
C LYS A 41 8.61 -17.61 -26.07
N THR A 42 7.90 -16.83 -25.24
CA THR A 42 8.01 -15.37 -25.27
C THR A 42 9.42 -15.06 -24.87
N THR A 43 10.27 -14.82 -25.85
CA THR A 43 11.64 -14.32 -25.63
C THR A 43 11.52 -12.99 -24.94
N ASN A 44 11.79 -12.95 -23.63
CA ASN A 44 11.96 -11.73 -22.87
C ASN A 44 13.22 -11.01 -23.38
N LYS A 45 13.09 -10.33 -24.52
CA LYS A 45 14.15 -9.48 -25.04
C LYS A 45 14.40 -8.37 -24.01
N ALA A 46 15.62 -8.29 -23.51
CA ALA A 46 16.00 -7.21 -22.60
C ALA A 46 15.84 -5.86 -23.32
N PRO A 47 15.42 -4.79 -22.60
CA PRO A 47 15.27 -3.46 -23.18
C PRO A 47 16.63 -2.94 -23.69
N ASN A 48 16.64 -2.36 -24.89
CA ASN A 48 17.81 -1.72 -25.44
C ASN A 48 18.06 -0.33 -24.83
N THR A 49 19.18 0.31 -25.18
CA THR A 49 19.57 1.61 -24.64
C THR A 49 18.57 2.73 -24.97
N GLU A 50 17.97 2.72 -26.15
CA GLU A 50 16.97 3.71 -26.57
C GLU A 50 15.66 3.53 -25.80
N GLU A 51 15.20 2.30 -25.62
CA GLU A 51 14.03 1.99 -24.80
C GLU A 51 14.24 2.45 -23.34
N LYS A 52 15.42 2.26 -22.77
CA LYS A 52 15.75 2.76 -21.41
C LYS A 52 15.70 4.29 -21.35
N LYS A 53 16.30 4.99 -22.31
CA LYS A 53 16.23 6.46 -22.38
C LYS A 53 14.79 6.97 -22.54
N PHE A 54 14.01 6.30 -23.38
CA PHE A 54 12.58 6.65 -23.55
C PHE A 54 11.82 6.48 -22.23
N VAL A 55 12.02 5.39 -21.49
CA VAL A 55 11.39 5.18 -20.18
C VAL A 55 11.74 6.30 -19.22
N GLU A 56 13.01 6.67 -19.10
CA GLU A 56 13.45 7.73 -18.19
C GLU A 56 12.87 9.11 -18.60
N SER A 57 12.82 9.41 -19.90
CA SER A 57 12.21 10.65 -20.38
C SER A 57 10.70 10.72 -20.07
N GLU A 58 9.96 9.61 -20.25
CA GLU A 58 8.55 9.54 -19.93
C GLU A 58 8.30 9.60 -18.41
N ARG A 59 9.13 8.94 -17.62
CA ARG A 59 9.07 9.03 -16.14
C ARG A 59 9.27 10.48 -15.68
N LYS A 60 10.27 11.16 -16.23
CA LYS A 60 10.51 12.59 -15.96
C LYS A 60 9.30 13.44 -16.37
N ARG A 61 8.81 13.26 -17.60
CA ARG A 61 7.62 13.97 -18.10
C ARG A 61 6.42 13.83 -17.18
N VAL A 62 6.10 12.59 -16.75
CA VAL A 62 4.95 12.33 -15.88
C VAL A 62 5.14 12.90 -14.47
N ARG A 63 6.37 12.92 -13.94
CA ARG A 63 6.68 13.57 -12.66
C ARG A 63 6.49 15.08 -12.70
N GLU A 64 6.83 15.69 -13.83
CA GLU A 64 6.76 17.14 -14.05
C GLU A 64 5.37 17.62 -14.50
N LEU A 65 4.42 16.72 -14.79
CA LEU A 65 3.05 17.12 -15.08
C LEU A 65 2.46 17.90 -13.90
N PRO A 66 1.77 19.03 -14.15
CA PRO A 66 0.94 19.67 -13.16
C PRO A 66 -0.09 18.67 -12.65
N LYS A 67 -0.17 18.50 -11.31
CA LYS A 67 -1.15 17.61 -10.70
C LYS A 67 -2.02 18.40 -9.75
N GLU A 68 -3.32 18.36 -9.98
CA GLU A 68 -4.30 18.79 -9.00
C GLU A 68 -4.45 17.73 -7.91
N PRO A 69 -4.86 18.13 -6.68
CA PRO A 69 -5.17 17.16 -5.64
C PRO A 69 -6.14 16.08 -6.14
N GLY A 70 -5.74 14.82 -5.99
CA GLY A 70 -6.50 13.66 -6.49
C GLY A 70 -6.13 13.19 -7.90
N ASP A 71 -5.30 13.90 -8.64
CA ASP A 71 -4.78 13.37 -9.90
C ASP A 71 -3.90 12.15 -9.63
N LEU A 72 -4.11 11.12 -10.44
CA LEU A 72 -3.34 9.90 -10.40
C LEU A 72 -3.08 9.39 -11.81
N TYR A 73 -1.82 9.29 -12.18
CA TYR A 73 -1.37 8.69 -13.43
C TYR A 73 -0.70 7.36 -13.12
N ILE A 74 -1.01 6.33 -13.88
CA ILE A 74 -0.38 5.03 -13.76
C ILE A 74 0.45 4.75 -15.00
N MET A 75 1.72 4.47 -14.82
CA MET A 75 2.64 4.07 -15.89
C MET A 75 2.77 2.55 -15.90
N TYR A 76 2.43 1.94 -17.04
CA TYR A 76 2.67 0.53 -17.34
C TYR A 76 4.05 0.34 -17.93
N TYR A 77 4.79 -0.68 -17.48
CA TYR A 77 6.11 -1.07 -17.98
C TYR A 77 6.04 -2.39 -18.73
N LYS A 78 6.39 -2.37 -20.01
CA LYS A 78 6.55 -3.58 -20.83
C LYS A 78 7.64 -4.50 -20.27
N TYR A 79 8.71 -3.90 -19.75
CA TYR A 79 9.86 -4.57 -19.14
C TYR A 79 9.91 -4.25 -17.65
N LYS A 80 9.48 -5.19 -16.80
CA LYS A 80 9.40 -5.01 -15.34
C LYS A 80 10.75 -4.68 -14.69
N ASN A 81 11.87 -5.14 -15.28
CA ASN A 81 13.21 -4.86 -14.80
C ASN A 81 13.61 -3.36 -14.90
N LEU A 82 12.88 -2.56 -15.66
CA LEU A 82 13.03 -1.10 -15.69
C LEU A 82 12.33 -0.40 -14.54
N ASN A 83 11.56 -1.12 -13.73
CA ASN A 83 10.84 -0.62 -12.56
C ASN A 83 10.95 -1.61 -11.38
N ASN A 84 12.16 -2.03 -11.02
CA ASN A 84 12.42 -2.90 -9.87
C ASN A 84 11.52 -4.16 -9.79
N GLY A 85 11.18 -4.73 -10.94
CA GLY A 85 10.30 -5.90 -11.03
C GLY A 85 8.80 -5.57 -11.05
N LEU A 86 8.41 -4.32 -10.86
CA LEU A 86 7.02 -3.88 -10.87
C LEU A 86 6.53 -3.58 -12.28
N GLU A 87 5.29 -3.97 -12.57
CA GLU A 87 4.65 -3.74 -13.86
C GLU A 87 4.03 -2.33 -13.97
N PHE A 88 3.70 -1.72 -12.83
CA PHE A 88 3.03 -0.42 -12.75
C PHE A 88 3.73 0.50 -11.75
N GLU A 89 3.75 1.80 -12.06
CA GLU A 89 4.25 2.86 -11.18
C GLU A 89 3.21 3.99 -11.10
N PRO A 90 2.72 4.34 -9.90
CA PRO A 90 1.79 5.45 -9.71
C PRO A 90 2.52 6.78 -9.57
N PHE A 91 1.94 7.83 -10.15
CA PHE A 91 2.36 9.23 -10.01
C PHE A 91 1.13 10.07 -9.69
N GLY A 92 0.97 10.47 -8.46
CA GLY A 92 -0.23 11.18 -8.01
C GLY A 92 0.07 12.33 -7.08
N LYS A 93 -0.99 13.10 -6.79
CA LYS A 93 -1.04 14.10 -5.75
C LYS A 93 -2.23 13.80 -4.85
N GLU A 94 -1.97 13.59 -3.59
CA GLU A 94 -2.99 13.30 -2.59
C GLU A 94 -3.83 14.54 -2.29
N PHE A 95 -5.04 14.33 -1.74
CA PHE A 95 -5.78 15.41 -1.11
C PHE A 95 -5.24 15.66 0.30
N ALA A 96 -4.95 16.91 0.62
CA ALA A 96 -4.54 17.33 1.96
C ALA A 96 -5.46 18.47 2.43
N PHE A 97 -5.92 18.40 3.69
CA PHE A 97 -6.87 19.34 4.27
C PHE A 97 -6.34 19.84 5.61
N SER A 98 -6.46 21.14 5.84
CA SER A 98 -6.16 21.80 7.11
C SER A 98 -7.37 21.91 8.05
N THR A 99 -8.58 21.58 7.56
CA THR A 99 -9.81 21.53 8.36
C THR A 99 -10.48 20.16 8.26
N TYR A 100 -11.15 19.75 9.33
CA TYR A 100 -11.89 18.49 9.34
C TYR A 100 -13.13 18.56 8.42
N GLU A 101 -13.76 19.72 8.34
CA GLU A 101 -14.96 19.98 7.53
C GLU A 101 -14.65 19.79 6.03
N ASP A 102 -13.53 20.35 5.53
CA ASP A 102 -13.12 20.18 4.12
C ASP A 102 -12.78 18.73 3.80
N TYR A 103 -12.13 18.04 4.74
CA TYR A 103 -11.89 16.62 4.63
C TYR A 103 -13.20 15.84 4.48
N VAL A 104 -14.18 16.03 5.40
CA VAL A 104 -15.46 15.34 5.37
C VAL A 104 -16.22 15.63 4.09
N LYS A 105 -16.25 16.90 3.65
CA LYS A 105 -16.88 17.32 2.39
C LYS A 105 -16.28 16.55 1.20
N LYS A 106 -14.97 16.38 1.14
CA LYS A 106 -14.33 15.61 0.07
C LYS A 106 -14.56 14.11 0.24
N ALA A 107 -14.35 13.56 1.43
CA ALA A 107 -14.48 12.13 1.70
C ALA A 107 -15.90 11.62 1.40
N SER A 108 -16.94 12.42 1.65
CA SER A 108 -18.32 12.06 1.32
C SER A 108 -18.62 11.93 -0.17
N THR A 109 -17.73 12.40 -1.05
CA THR A 109 -17.83 12.22 -2.52
C THR A 109 -17.15 10.96 -3.02
N LEU A 110 -16.47 10.22 -2.12
CA LEU A 110 -15.72 9.00 -2.44
C LEU A 110 -16.47 7.77 -1.92
N ASN A 111 -16.13 6.62 -2.47
CA ASN A 111 -16.64 5.33 -2.00
C ASN A 111 -15.80 4.85 -0.80
N GLY A 112 -16.47 4.35 0.22
CA GLY A 112 -15.81 3.80 1.41
C GLY A 112 -16.20 4.53 2.70
N PRO A 113 -15.78 4.01 3.85
CA PRO A 113 -16.06 4.62 5.14
C PRO A 113 -15.26 5.91 5.31
N ILE A 114 -15.87 6.89 5.96
CA ILE A 114 -15.22 8.14 6.36
C ILE A 114 -14.61 7.93 7.74
N LEU A 115 -13.33 8.19 7.90
CA LEU A 115 -12.68 8.17 9.19
C LEU A 115 -13.23 9.31 10.07
N GLN A 116 -13.85 8.95 11.20
CA GLN A 116 -14.54 9.91 12.05
C GLN A 116 -13.56 10.64 12.97
N GLN A 117 -13.95 11.85 13.40
CA GLN A 117 -13.23 12.53 14.47
C GLN A 117 -13.42 11.75 15.79
N PRO A 118 -12.34 11.44 16.52
CA PRO A 118 -12.47 10.77 17.81
C PRO A 118 -13.18 11.67 18.82
N SER A 119 -14.15 11.10 19.55
CA SER A 119 -14.89 11.83 20.59
C SER A 119 -14.14 11.88 21.93
N ASN A 120 -13.08 11.11 22.09
CA ASN A 120 -12.32 10.90 23.34
C ASN A 120 -10.82 11.17 23.15
N LEU A 121 -10.48 12.24 22.42
CA LEU A 121 -9.10 12.69 22.33
C LEU A 121 -8.57 13.06 23.73
N PRO A 122 -7.29 12.79 24.03
CA PRO A 122 -6.66 13.33 25.23
C PRO A 122 -6.71 14.86 25.23
N GLU A 123 -6.67 15.44 26.43
CA GLU A 123 -6.71 16.88 26.61
C GLU A 123 -5.59 17.59 25.84
N GLY A 124 -5.93 18.72 25.23
CA GLY A 124 -5.01 19.55 24.45
C GLY A 124 -4.78 19.12 23.02
N TYR A 125 -5.23 17.93 22.58
CA TYR A 125 -5.13 17.55 21.18
C TYR A 125 -6.20 18.20 20.31
N THR A 126 -5.76 18.83 19.23
CA THR A 126 -6.61 19.47 18.23
C THR A 126 -6.32 18.90 16.84
N PHE A 127 -7.30 18.96 15.94
CA PHE A 127 -7.12 18.57 14.55
C PHE A 127 -6.00 19.39 13.91
N SER A 128 -5.09 18.72 13.21
CA SER A 128 -3.97 19.33 12.50
C SER A 128 -4.08 19.18 11.00
N LYS A 129 -4.39 17.96 10.54
CA LYS A 129 -4.38 17.66 9.10
C LYS A 129 -5.20 16.41 8.80
N ALA A 130 -5.78 16.38 7.60
CA ALA A 130 -6.23 15.13 6.99
C ALA A 130 -5.59 14.92 5.63
N VAL A 131 -5.37 13.65 5.27
CA VAL A 131 -4.89 13.24 3.95
C VAL A 131 -5.78 12.12 3.43
N ILE A 132 -6.21 12.23 2.17
CA ILE A 132 -6.84 11.14 1.43
C ILE A 132 -5.81 10.68 0.40
N GLU A 133 -5.29 9.47 0.60
CA GLU A 133 -4.25 8.87 -0.23
C GLU A 133 -4.83 8.32 -1.53
N ASN A 134 -4.06 8.44 -2.61
CA ASN A 134 -4.39 7.80 -3.88
C ASN A 134 -4.47 6.26 -3.73
N PRO A 135 -5.27 5.56 -4.56
CA PRO A 135 -5.23 4.11 -4.63
C PRO A 135 -3.82 3.57 -4.84
N ARG A 136 -3.49 2.50 -4.16
CA ARG A 136 -2.19 1.82 -4.30
C ARG A 136 -2.25 0.81 -5.44
N ALA A 137 -1.23 0.78 -6.29
CA ALA A 137 -1.17 -0.09 -7.47
C ALA A 137 -1.22 -1.62 -7.17
N ASN A 138 -1.13 -2.02 -5.92
CA ASN A 138 -1.15 -3.41 -5.46
C ASN A 138 -2.46 -3.81 -4.73
N VAL A 139 -3.39 -2.88 -4.53
CA VAL A 139 -4.70 -3.18 -3.95
C VAL A 139 -5.63 -3.69 -5.04
N LYS A 140 -6.12 -4.91 -4.88
CA LYS A 140 -6.92 -5.62 -5.89
C LYS A 140 -8.42 -5.38 -5.70
N SER A 141 -8.89 -4.14 -5.80
CA SER A 141 -10.32 -3.94 -6.03
C SER A 141 -10.66 -4.40 -7.47
N GLU A 142 -11.88 -4.89 -7.71
CA GLU A 142 -12.29 -5.31 -9.07
C GLU A 142 -12.20 -4.17 -10.09
N ILE A 143 -12.49 -2.94 -9.66
CA ILE A 143 -12.42 -1.73 -10.50
C ILE A 143 -10.97 -1.45 -10.89
N GLU A 144 -10.06 -1.50 -9.92
CA GLU A 144 -8.63 -1.33 -10.17
C GLU A 144 -8.09 -2.43 -11.06
N LYS A 145 -8.45 -3.68 -10.81
CA LYS A 145 -8.06 -4.82 -11.64
C LYS A 145 -8.45 -4.60 -13.09
N LYS A 146 -9.70 -4.18 -13.36
CA LYS A 146 -10.17 -3.87 -14.71
C LYS A 146 -9.33 -2.77 -15.35
N PHE A 147 -9.08 -1.67 -14.62
CA PHE A 147 -8.24 -0.57 -15.11
C PHE A 147 -6.82 -1.03 -15.45
N PHE A 148 -6.19 -1.83 -14.58
CA PHE A 148 -4.83 -2.35 -14.83
C PHE A 148 -4.79 -3.33 -16.00
N ASP A 149 -5.81 -4.14 -16.20
CA ASP A 149 -5.92 -5.04 -17.35
C ASP A 149 -6.09 -4.25 -18.66
N GLU A 150 -6.93 -3.21 -18.67
CA GLU A 150 -7.08 -2.29 -19.80
C GLU A 150 -5.76 -1.55 -20.08
N LEU A 151 -5.14 -0.97 -19.08
CA LEU A 151 -3.86 -0.26 -19.20
C LEU A 151 -2.76 -1.15 -19.77
N ARG A 152 -2.69 -2.41 -19.31
CA ARG A 152 -1.77 -3.42 -19.85
C ARG A 152 -2.05 -3.74 -21.32
N ALA A 153 -3.31 -3.90 -21.70
CA ALA A 153 -3.71 -4.18 -23.06
C ALA A 153 -3.38 -3.01 -24.00
N GLU A 154 -3.71 -1.78 -23.62
CA GLU A 154 -3.39 -0.56 -24.35
C GLU A 154 -1.87 -0.35 -24.47
N GLY A 155 -1.13 -0.56 -23.37
CA GLY A 155 0.32 -0.48 -23.35
C GLY A 155 0.99 -1.47 -24.30
N LYS A 156 0.52 -2.72 -24.31
CA LYS A 156 0.99 -3.75 -25.27
C LYS A 156 0.67 -3.35 -26.72
N LYS A 157 -0.53 -2.86 -26.98
CA LYS A 157 -0.96 -2.41 -28.31
C LYS A 157 -0.14 -1.22 -28.81
N SER A 158 0.28 -0.32 -27.92
CA SER A 158 1.09 0.86 -28.28
C SER A 158 2.47 0.50 -28.85
N GLY A 159 2.98 -0.70 -28.54
CA GLY A 159 4.32 -1.15 -28.89
C GLY A 159 5.45 -0.44 -28.13
N LYS A 160 5.14 0.60 -27.35
CA LYS A 160 6.11 1.40 -26.60
C LYS A 160 6.63 0.64 -25.36
N PRO A 161 7.85 0.95 -24.86
CA PRO A 161 8.38 0.34 -23.64
C PRO A 161 7.61 0.72 -22.38
N VAL A 162 6.95 1.89 -22.37
CA VAL A 162 6.01 2.34 -21.33
C VAL A 162 4.78 2.99 -21.92
N TYR A 163 3.69 2.95 -21.17
CA TYR A 163 2.43 3.60 -21.51
C TYR A 163 1.79 4.17 -20.25
N THR A 164 1.35 5.43 -20.29
CA THR A 164 0.80 6.15 -19.14
C THR A 164 -0.64 6.53 -19.37
N LYS A 165 -1.49 6.31 -18.36
CA LYS A 165 -2.90 6.71 -18.37
C LYS A 165 -3.29 7.33 -17.05
N ARG A 166 -4.16 8.36 -17.08
CA ARG A 166 -4.78 8.91 -15.87
C ARG A 166 -5.85 7.94 -15.37
N LEU A 167 -5.83 7.65 -14.08
CA LEU A 167 -6.88 6.89 -13.39
C LEU A 167 -7.88 7.86 -12.76
N ASP A 168 -9.14 7.76 -13.15
CA ASP A 168 -10.25 8.40 -12.45
C ASP A 168 -10.75 7.43 -11.35
N TRP A 169 -10.42 7.74 -10.11
CA TRP A 169 -10.68 6.89 -8.97
C TRP A 169 -11.73 7.47 -8.03
N LYS A 170 -12.46 6.57 -7.36
CA LYS A 170 -13.47 6.92 -6.35
C LYS A 170 -13.21 6.23 -5.01
N GLU A 171 -12.34 5.24 -4.96
CA GLU A 171 -11.97 4.54 -3.73
C GLU A 171 -10.58 5.00 -3.30
N PRO A 172 -10.42 5.58 -2.08
CA PRO A 172 -9.10 5.99 -1.57
C PRO A 172 -8.25 4.78 -1.22
N GLY A 173 -6.93 4.89 -1.40
CA GLY A 173 -5.97 3.90 -0.95
C GLY A 173 -5.80 3.89 0.57
N GLY A 174 -6.01 5.05 1.18
CA GLY A 174 -6.00 5.25 2.62
C GLY A 174 -6.54 6.62 3.01
N ILE A 175 -6.87 6.75 4.29
CA ILE A 175 -7.24 8.03 4.91
C ILE A 175 -6.39 8.17 6.18
N ARG A 176 -5.85 9.36 6.39
CA ARG A 176 -5.07 9.70 7.58
C ARG A 176 -5.61 10.97 8.21
N LEU A 177 -5.89 10.93 9.52
CA LEU A 177 -6.18 12.11 10.34
C LEU A 177 -5.05 12.31 11.35
N GLU A 178 -4.58 13.52 11.48
CA GLU A 178 -3.53 13.92 12.41
C GLU A 178 -4.08 14.92 13.42
N TYR A 179 -3.80 14.68 14.69
CA TYR A 179 -4.10 15.57 15.82
C TYR A 179 -2.83 15.86 16.58
N THR A 180 -2.68 17.07 17.09
CA THR A 180 -1.48 17.47 17.84
C THR A 180 -1.84 18.31 19.06
N ASN A 181 -1.03 18.20 20.11
CA ASN A 181 -1.04 19.09 21.28
C ASN A 181 0.17 20.05 21.29
N GLY A 182 0.88 20.16 20.15
CA GLY A 182 2.10 20.97 20.01
C GLY A 182 3.38 20.27 20.42
N LYS A 183 3.31 19.14 21.17
CA LYS A 183 4.47 18.32 21.58
C LYS A 183 4.45 16.96 20.88
N ASP A 184 3.28 16.35 20.85
CA ASP A 184 3.07 15.03 20.31
C ASP A 184 2.02 15.04 19.21
N THR A 185 2.00 13.98 18.41
CA THR A 185 1.03 13.77 17.34
C THR A 185 0.34 12.41 17.52
N LEU A 186 -0.99 12.42 17.36
CA LEU A 186 -1.80 11.22 17.19
C LEU A 186 -2.17 11.10 15.73
N ILE A 187 -1.90 9.96 15.12
CA ILE A 187 -2.19 9.68 13.72
C ILE A 187 -3.16 8.51 13.65
N PHE A 188 -4.32 8.74 13.08
CA PHE A 188 -5.31 7.71 12.78
C PHE A 188 -5.25 7.39 11.29
N ASN A 189 -5.14 6.11 10.97
CA ASN A 189 -5.14 5.66 9.59
C ASN A 189 -6.26 4.65 9.36
N GLN A 190 -6.78 4.69 8.14
CA GLN A 190 -7.64 3.68 7.56
C GLN A 190 -7.04 3.27 6.22
N TYR A 191 -6.89 1.97 6.00
CA TYR A 191 -6.40 1.42 4.74
C TYR A 191 -7.29 0.29 4.26
N THR A 192 -7.33 0.09 2.95
CA THR A 192 -7.92 -1.12 2.38
C THR A 192 -7.04 -2.31 2.74
N ALA A 193 -7.66 -3.36 3.31
CA ALA A 193 -6.97 -4.58 3.69
C ALA A 193 -6.61 -5.39 2.43
N ASP A 194 -5.38 -5.85 2.34
CA ASP A 194 -5.00 -6.87 1.37
C ASP A 194 -5.48 -8.26 1.81
N GLU A 195 -5.13 -9.29 1.03
CA GLU A 195 -5.58 -10.65 1.32
C GLU A 195 -5.08 -11.18 2.67
N GLU A 196 -3.91 -10.77 3.12
CA GLU A 196 -3.33 -11.18 4.39
C GLU A 196 -4.03 -10.45 5.55
N PHE A 197 -4.11 -9.13 5.50
CA PHE A 197 -4.77 -8.31 6.53
C PHE A 197 -6.28 -8.57 6.62
N SER A 198 -6.95 -8.95 5.53
CA SER A 198 -8.39 -9.25 5.54
C SER A 198 -8.75 -10.48 6.39
N LYS A 199 -7.79 -11.35 6.68
CA LYS A 199 -7.97 -12.55 7.51
C LYS A 199 -7.81 -12.26 9.01
N LEU A 200 -7.19 -11.13 9.36
CA LEU A 200 -6.96 -10.74 10.74
C LEU A 200 -8.24 -10.23 11.39
N LYS A 201 -8.37 -10.44 12.69
CA LYS A 201 -9.52 -10.01 13.50
C LYS A 201 -9.06 -9.46 14.85
N GLY A 202 -9.77 -8.45 15.33
CA GLY A 202 -9.53 -7.88 16.65
C GLY A 202 -8.42 -6.83 16.68
N PHE A 203 -7.89 -6.57 17.88
CA PHE A 203 -6.85 -5.58 18.11
C PHE A 203 -5.48 -6.22 18.23
N SER A 204 -4.48 -5.62 17.60
CA SER A 204 -3.06 -5.94 17.78
C SER A 204 -2.33 -4.71 18.31
N TYR A 205 -1.38 -4.91 19.19
CA TYR A 205 -0.50 -3.86 19.71
C TYR A 205 0.93 -4.20 19.36
N GLU A 206 1.60 -3.27 18.71
CA GLU A 206 2.98 -3.41 18.32
C GLU A 206 3.81 -2.29 18.94
N THR A 207 4.88 -2.67 19.62
CA THR A 207 5.93 -1.76 20.08
C THR A 207 7.18 -2.11 19.30
N PRO A 208 7.67 -1.23 18.40
CA PRO A 208 8.93 -1.47 17.74
C PRO A 208 10.06 -1.65 18.75
N PRO A 209 11.10 -2.43 18.44
CA PRO A 209 12.25 -2.59 19.31
C PRO A 209 12.87 -1.23 19.62
N THR A 210 13.17 -0.99 20.88
CA THR A 210 13.78 0.25 21.38
C THR A 210 15.20 0.38 20.84
N THR A 211 15.39 1.24 19.88
CA THR A 211 16.70 1.59 19.31
C THR A 211 17.15 3.01 19.71
N GLY A 212 16.77 3.51 20.89
CA GLY A 212 17.19 4.81 21.42
C GLY A 212 16.55 6.04 20.77
N GLN A 213 15.64 5.85 19.81
CA GLN A 213 14.82 6.93 19.21
C GLN A 213 13.42 6.92 19.85
N PRO A 214 12.67 8.05 19.81
CA PRO A 214 11.27 8.05 20.19
C PRO A 214 10.51 6.95 19.45
N VAL A 215 9.98 5.98 20.20
CA VAL A 215 9.38 4.78 19.63
C VAL A 215 7.92 5.06 19.28
N ASN A 216 7.57 4.95 18.02
CA ASN A 216 6.17 4.94 17.61
C ASN A 216 5.47 3.72 18.25
N ARG A 217 4.36 3.96 18.93
CA ARG A 217 3.48 2.92 19.42
C ARG A 217 2.28 2.79 18.47
N TYR A 218 1.89 1.55 18.17
CA TYR A 218 0.83 1.25 17.22
C TYR A 218 -0.24 0.39 17.86
N VAL A 219 -1.50 0.72 17.64
CA VAL A 219 -2.62 -0.19 17.83
C VAL A 219 -3.33 -0.35 16.49
N PHE A 220 -3.52 -1.59 16.06
CA PHE A 220 -4.26 -1.94 14.85
C PHE A 220 -5.60 -2.55 15.22
N TRP A 221 -6.61 -2.30 14.40
CA TRP A 221 -7.89 -2.97 14.49
C TRP A 221 -8.28 -3.55 13.12
N TYR A 222 -8.56 -4.84 13.12
CA TYR A 222 -8.90 -5.65 11.95
C TYR A 222 -10.33 -6.18 12.11
N GLY A 223 -11.35 -5.41 11.79
CA GLY A 223 -12.72 -5.78 12.13
C GLY A 223 -13.64 -5.97 10.94
N THR A 224 -13.36 -5.30 9.81
CA THR A 224 -14.33 -5.19 8.72
C THR A 224 -14.03 -6.09 7.51
N GLY A 225 -12.94 -6.83 7.53
CA GLY A 225 -12.49 -7.66 6.39
C GLY A 225 -11.99 -6.85 5.18
N LYS A 226 -12.62 -5.71 4.86
CA LYS A 226 -12.22 -4.83 3.74
C LYS A 226 -11.24 -3.73 4.16
N TYR A 227 -11.31 -3.28 5.42
CA TYR A 227 -10.49 -2.19 5.93
C TYR A 227 -9.82 -2.58 7.23
N TYR A 228 -8.64 -2.04 7.46
CA TYR A 228 -8.03 -2.02 8.77
C TYR A 228 -7.73 -0.58 9.19
N TYR A 229 -7.62 -0.38 10.48
CA TYR A 229 -7.43 0.92 11.09
C TYR A 229 -6.25 0.87 12.03
N SER A 230 -5.57 2.00 12.21
CA SER A 230 -4.52 2.10 13.20
C SER A 230 -4.53 3.46 13.88
N ILE A 231 -4.02 3.48 15.11
CA ILE A 231 -3.58 4.69 15.80
C ILE A 231 -2.08 4.57 16.03
N THR A 232 -1.37 5.66 15.78
CA THR A 232 0.07 5.79 16.00
C THR A 232 0.34 7.02 16.84
N THR A 233 1.22 6.91 17.84
CA THR A 233 1.63 8.03 18.67
C THR A 233 3.04 7.84 19.24
N HIS A 234 3.68 8.98 19.55
CA HIS A 234 4.90 9.05 20.37
C HIS A 234 4.61 9.38 21.83
N SER A 235 3.36 9.74 22.17
CA SER A 235 2.97 10.12 23.52
C SER A 235 3.00 8.95 24.49
N ASP A 236 2.86 9.25 25.78
CA ASP A 236 2.79 8.25 26.87
C ASP A 236 1.43 7.55 27.00
N MET A 237 0.56 7.63 25.98
CA MET A 237 -0.71 6.91 25.99
C MET A 237 -0.50 5.42 26.22
N THR A 238 -1.30 4.86 27.12
CA THR A 238 -1.29 3.40 27.32
C THR A 238 -1.93 2.67 26.14
N LYS A 239 -1.67 1.37 26.05
CA LYS A 239 -2.32 0.50 25.05
C LYS A 239 -3.85 0.58 25.14
N GLU A 240 -4.38 0.62 26.35
CA GLU A 240 -5.81 0.69 26.63
C GLU A 240 -6.39 2.02 26.14
N GLN A 241 -5.74 3.14 26.43
CA GLN A 241 -6.14 4.46 25.96
C GLN A 241 -6.13 4.54 24.44
N MET A 242 -5.06 4.06 23.80
CA MET A 242 -4.97 4.00 22.34
C MET A 242 -6.09 3.15 21.73
N THR A 243 -6.36 1.99 22.35
CA THR A 243 -7.42 1.07 21.88
C THR A 243 -8.81 1.71 21.99
N GLU A 244 -9.12 2.36 23.09
CA GLU A 244 -10.43 3.03 23.28
C GLU A 244 -10.58 4.24 22.35
N THR A 245 -9.50 4.99 22.12
CA THR A 245 -9.51 6.12 21.19
C THR A 245 -9.69 5.63 19.74
N LEU A 246 -9.03 4.54 19.35
CA LEU A 246 -9.22 3.94 18.03
C LEU A 246 -10.66 3.41 17.83
N LYS A 247 -11.25 2.79 18.86
CA LYS A 247 -12.65 2.34 18.82
C LYS A 247 -13.62 3.51 18.57
N ALA A 248 -13.36 4.68 19.14
CA ALA A 248 -14.20 5.87 18.94
C ALA A 248 -14.19 6.39 17.51
N VAL A 249 -13.09 6.20 16.78
CA VAL A 249 -12.92 6.58 15.37
C VAL A 249 -13.66 5.62 14.42
N VAL A 250 -13.73 4.35 14.80
CA VAL A 250 -14.25 3.26 13.94
C VAL A 250 -15.73 3.01 14.17
N LYS A 251 -16.29 3.46 15.30
CA LYS A 251 -17.72 3.32 15.59
C LYS A 251 -18.55 4.15 14.61
N LYS A 252 -19.41 3.46 13.90
CA LYS A 252 -20.65 3.99 13.35
C LYS A 252 -21.78 3.81 14.32
#